data_aa2f8bb8d00639780b05da4180b545eb
#
_entry.id   aa2f8bb8d00639780b05da4180b545eb
#
_cell.length_a   1.000
_cell.length_b   1.000
_cell.length_c   1.000
_cell.angle_alpha   90.00
_cell.angle_beta   90.00
_cell.angle_gamma   90.00
#
_symmetry.space_group_name_H-M   'P 1'
#
loop_
_entity.id
_entity.type
_entity.pdbx_description
1 polymer ?
#
loop_
_entity_poly.entity_id
_entity_poly.type
_entity_poly.pdbx_seq_one_letter_code
_entity_poly.pdbx_strand_id
1 'polypeptide(L)'
;ITTNNFMAVDQAKRDIIALYEEDFGKIDDSGRAKALYDAIPAQLSRNAMRYQVGKAIEEERVSRIMNVVKEMEDSMTVNVVYHSDDPNTGLALTKNEDYFKMYTSDTGLFVTLAFKDNKITENIIYDKLLNDKLSTNLGYVYENVIAQVLRATGKNLFYHTIPYAEGKKYYEIDFVIPDRHKISP
;
A
#
# COMPACT_ATOMS: atom_id res chain seq x y z
N ILE A 1 -1.43 23.97 11.46
CA ILE A 1 -0.05 23.63 11.89
C ILE A 1 0.59 24.81 12.66
N THR A 2 -0.21 25.62 13.31
CA THR A 2 0.30 26.82 14.01
C THR A 2 0.82 26.54 15.42
N THR A 3 0.70 25.31 15.93
CA THR A 3 1.01 25.00 17.34
C THR A 3 2.12 23.97 17.54
N ASN A 4 2.72 23.41 16.47
CA ASN A 4 3.66 22.27 16.53
C ASN A 4 3.15 21.12 17.45
N ASN A 5 1.82 20.97 17.56
CA ASN A 5 1.22 19.94 18.40
C ASN A 5 1.03 18.66 17.59
N PHE A 6 2.10 17.87 17.47
CA PHE A 6 2.06 16.58 16.77
C PHE A 6 1.10 15.58 17.43
N MET A 7 0.85 15.69 18.74
CA MET A 7 -0.10 14.82 19.44
C MET A 7 -1.53 15.02 18.92
N ALA A 8 -1.95 16.27 18.69
CA ALA A 8 -3.28 16.55 18.13
C ALA A 8 -3.40 16.05 16.68
N VAL A 9 -2.31 16.13 15.91
CA VAL A 9 -2.27 15.59 14.54
C VAL A 9 -2.32 14.07 14.57
N ASP A 10 -1.58 13.41 15.44
CA ASP A 10 -1.61 11.95 15.59
C ASP A 10 -3.00 11.47 16.01
N GLN A 11 -3.63 12.15 16.98
CA GLN A 11 -5.00 11.81 17.40
C GLN A 11 -5.98 11.94 16.23
N ALA A 12 -5.94 13.03 15.47
CA ALA A 12 -6.81 13.22 14.31
C ALA A 12 -6.63 12.11 13.26
N LYS A 13 -5.40 11.65 13.02
CA LYS A 13 -5.12 10.52 12.11
C LYS A 13 -5.68 9.21 12.66
N ARG A 14 -5.57 8.96 13.94
CA ARG A 14 -6.18 7.77 14.58
C ARG A 14 -7.69 7.79 14.48
N ASP A 15 -8.30 8.95 14.67
CA ASP A 15 -9.75 9.11 14.51
C ASP A 15 -10.18 8.82 13.06
N ILE A 16 -9.40 9.27 12.06
CA ILE A 16 -9.66 8.94 10.64
C ILE A 16 -9.51 7.44 10.38
N ILE A 17 -8.47 6.79 10.93
CA ILE A 17 -8.30 5.34 10.79
C ILE A 17 -9.49 4.60 11.41
N ALA A 18 -9.97 5.04 12.59
CA ALA A 18 -11.14 4.45 13.24
C ALA A 18 -12.41 4.58 12.37
N LEU A 19 -12.61 5.72 11.72
CA LEU A 19 -13.71 5.92 10.77
C LEU A 19 -13.58 4.98 9.55
N TYR A 20 -12.37 4.79 9.02
CA TYR A 20 -12.14 3.81 7.95
C TYR A 20 -12.48 2.39 8.41
N GLU A 21 -12.11 2.02 9.64
CA GLU A 21 -12.43 0.71 10.20
C GLU A 21 -13.95 0.48 10.33
N GLU A 22 -14.72 1.52 10.68
CA GLU A 22 -16.19 1.48 10.68
C GLU A 22 -16.76 1.31 9.26
N ASP A 23 -16.21 2.04 8.29
CA ASP A 23 -16.64 1.93 6.88
C ASP A 23 -16.26 0.58 6.26
N PHE A 24 -15.13 0.00 6.64
CA PHE A 24 -14.75 -1.36 6.24
C PHE A 24 -15.77 -2.42 6.73
N GLY A 25 -16.41 -2.20 7.88
CA GLY A 25 -17.50 -3.05 8.33
C GLY A 25 -18.73 -3.03 7.41
N LYS A 26 -18.91 -1.96 6.61
CA LYS A 26 -19.96 -1.88 5.59
C LYS A 26 -19.58 -2.58 4.28
N ILE A 27 -18.29 -2.61 3.96
CA ILE A 27 -17.74 -3.34 2.80
C ILE A 27 -17.77 -4.85 3.07
N ASP A 28 -17.32 -5.24 4.24
CA ASP A 28 -17.20 -6.65 4.64
C ASP A 28 -17.38 -6.82 6.14
N ASP A 29 -18.52 -7.37 6.53
CA ASP A 29 -18.89 -7.60 7.94
C ASP A 29 -18.03 -8.67 8.64
N SER A 30 -17.31 -9.48 7.87
CA SER A 30 -16.37 -10.48 8.41
C SER A 30 -15.05 -9.89 8.90
N GLY A 31 -14.81 -8.58 8.70
CA GLY A 31 -13.60 -7.89 9.13
C GLY A 31 -12.37 -8.08 8.24
N ARG A 32 -12.52 -8.71 7.07
CA ARG A 32 -11.39 -8.95 6.14
C ARG A 32 -10.83 -7.63 5.59
N ALA A 33 -11.67 -6.66 5.24
CA ALA A 33 -11.24 -5.36 4.75
C ALA A 33 -10.33 -4.66 5.77
N LYS A 34 -10.72 -4.64 7.05
CA LYS A 34 -9.91 -4.11 8.14
C LYS A 34 -8.58 -4.86 8.28
N ALA A 35 -8.60 -6.19 8.28
CA ALA A 35 -7.39 -7.00 8.42
C ALA A 35 -6.41 -6.78 7.25
N LEU A 36 -6.92 -6.62 6.02
CA LEU A 36 -6.11 -6.28 4.86
C LEU A 36 -5.47 -4.89 5.00
N TYR A 37 -6.24 -3.88 5.42
CA TYR A 37 -5.75 -2.52 5.61
C TYR A 37 -4.66 -2.46 6.68
N ASP A 38 -4.91 -3.05 7.85
CA ASP A 38 -3.99 -3.08 8.98
C ASP A 38 -2.66 -3.77 8.66
N ALA A 39 -2.67 -4.74 7.75
CA ALA A 39 -1.48 -5.48 7.38
C ALA A 39 -0.58 -4.72 6.36
N ILE A 40 -1.04 -3.64 5.72
CA ILE A 40 -0.29 -2.93 4.66
C ILE A 40 1.15 -2.59 5.09
N PRO A 41 1.40 -1.94 6.25
CA PRO A 41 2.77 -1.57 6.61
C PRO A 41 3.69 -2.79 6.78
N ALA A 42 3.20 -3.85 7.40
CA ALA A 42 3.96 -5.08 7.61
C ALA A 42 4.21 -5.84 6.30
N GLN A 43 3.31 -5.75 5.32
CA GLN A 43 3.47 -6.37 4.01
C GLN A 43 4.54 -5.63 3.19
N LEU A 44 4.49 -4.30 3.13
CA LEU A 44 5.44 -3.48 2.40
C LEU A 44 6.86 -3.57 3.00
N SER A 45 6.98 -3.56 4.33
CA SER A 45 8.29 -3.66 5.00
C SER A 45 9.05 -4.96 4.72
N ARG A 46 8.39 -6.00 4.21
CA ARG A 46 9.00 -7.31 3.90
C ARG A 46 9.57 -7.40 2.49
N ASN A 47 9.44 -6.39 1.67
CA ASN A 47 9.83 -6.39 0.24
C ASN A 47 9.31 -7.63 -0.51
N ALA A 48 8.06 -8.00 -0.26
CA ALA A 48 7.45 -9.15 -0.90
C ALA A 48 7.02 -8.80 -2.33
N MET A 49 7.22 -9.71 -3.29
CA MET A 49 6.80 -9.54 -4.70
C MET A 49 5.32 -9.19 -4.87
N ARG A 50 4.50 -9.52 -3.88
CA ARG A 50 3.06 -9.28 -3.90
C ARG A 50 2.52 -9.20 -2.48
N TYR A 51 1.34 -8.66 -2.34
CA TYR A 51 0.58 -8.71 -1.10
C TYR A 51 0.23 -10.17 -0.74
N GLN A 52 0.62 -10.61 0.44
CA GLN A 52 0.43 -11.99 0.89
C GLN A 52 -0.86 -12.09 1.71
N VAL A 53 -1.97 -12.32 1.04
CA VAL A 53 -3.32 -12.40 1.65
C VAL A 53 -3.36 -13.35 2.83
N GLY A 54 -2.83 -14.57 2.68
CA GLY A 54 -2.82 -15.58 3.74
C GLY A 54 -1.98 -15.22 4.98
N LYS A 55 -1.23 -14.10 4.93
CA LYS A 55 -0.55 -13.54 6.12
C LYS A 55 -1.34 -12.42 6.79
N ALA A 56 -2.24 -11.78 6.07
CA ALA A 56 -3.15 -10.79 6.61
C ALA A 56 -4.40 -11.46 7.19
N ILE A 57 -4.88 -12.50 6.50
CA ILE A 57 -6.07 -13.27 6.86
C ILE A 57 -5.72 -14.75 6.73
N GLU A 58 -5.72 -15.47 7.82
CA GLU A 58 -5.33 -16.87 7.89
C GLU A 58 -6.19 -17.73 6.94
N GLU A 59 -5.52 -18.60 6.17
CA GLU A 59 -6.13 -19.54 5.20
C GLU A 59 -6.90 -18.91 4.03
N GLU A 60 -6.90 -17.58 3.87
CA GLU A 60 -7.61 -16.92 2.77
C GLU A 60 -6.79 -16.90 1.47
N ARG A 61 -7.50 -16.98 0.34
CA ARG A 61 -6.94 -16.93 -1.01
C ARG A 61 -7.32 -15.63 -1.70
N VAL A 62 -6.44 -15.13 -2.56
CA VAL A 62 -6.66 -13.90 -3.34
C VAL A 62 -8.01 -13.90 -4.04
N SER A 63 -8.37 -14.98 -4.74
CA SER A 63 -9.63 -15.07 -5.49
C SER A 63 -10.90 -14.85 -4.66
N ARG A 64 -10.85 -15.11 -3.34
CA ARG A 64 -12.02 -14.94 -2.46
C ARG A 64 -12.17 -13.51 -1.94
N ILE A 65 -11.08 -12.75 -1.94
CA ILE A 65 -11.07 -11.41 -1.35
C ILE A 65 -11.02 -10.29 -2.40
N MET A 66 -10.91 -10.63 -3.70
CA MET A 66 -10.74 -9.59 -4.73
C MET A 66 -11.91 -8.60 -4.80
N ASN A 67 -13.13 -9.02 -4.49
CA ASN A 67 -14.25 -8.09 -4.39
C ASN A 67 -14.04 -7.08 -3.25
N VAL A 68 -13.58 -7.54 -2.08
CA VAL A 68 -13.27 -6.67 -0.93
C VAL A 68 -12.15 -5.70 -1.30
N VAL A 69 -11.07 -6.18 -1.95
CA VAL A 69 -9.97 -5.32 -2.41
C VAL A 69 -10.45 -4.26 -3.39
N LYS A 70 -11.32 -4.62 -4.35
CA LYS A 70 -11.89 -3.68 -5.32
C LYS A 70 -12.75 -2.61 -4.64
N GLU A 71 -13.59 -2.99 -3.69
CA GLU A 71 -14.41 -2.03 -2.94
C GLU A 71 -13.54 -1.09 -2.09
N MET A 72 -12.45 -1.59 -1.50
CA MET A 72 -11.47 -0.73 -0.79
C MET A 72 -10.76 0.23 -1.76
N GLU A 73 -10.45 -0.20 -2.98
CA GLU A 73 -9.88 0.67 -4.03
C GLU A 73 -10.91 1.71 -4.48
N ASP A 74 -12.15 1.32 -4.73
CA ASP A 74 -13.24 2.21 -5.17
C ASP A 74 -13.60 3.24 -4.10
N SER A 75 -13.50 2.88 -2.82
CA SER A 75 -13.66 3.81 -1.70
C SER A 75 -12.48 4.78 -1.53
N MET A 76 -11.43 4.64 -2.35
CA MET A 76 -10.20 5.44 -2.30
C MET A 76 -9.46 5.38 -0.95
N THR A 77 -9.63 4.32 -0.18
CA THR A 77 -8.88 4.10 1.07
C THR A 77 -7.52 3.48 0.82
N VAL A 78 -7.39 2.75 -0.30
CA VAL A 78 -6.14 2.11 -0.73
C VAL A 78 -5.84 2.37 -2.20
N ASN A 79 -4.56 2.31 -2.55
CA ASN A 79 -4.07 2.27 -3.93
C ASN A 79 -3.60 0.85 -4.23
N VAL A 80 -4.24 0.19 -5.18
CA VAL A 80 -3.85 -1.16 -5.62
C VAL A 80 -2.97 -1.05 -6.86
N VAL A 81 -1.84 -1.74 -6.84
CA VAL A 81 -0.88 -1.81 -7.94
C VAL A 81 -0.81 -3.25 -8.40
N TYR A 82 -1.31 -3.52 -9.60
CA TYR A 82 -1.40 -4.89 -10.14
C TYR A 82 -0.13 -5.27 -10.91
N HIS A 83 0.22 -6.54 -10.87
CA HIS A 83 1.31 -7.06 -11.70
C HIS A 83 0.88 -7.05 -13.17
N SER A 84 1.79 -6.66 -14.06
CA SER A 84 1.66 -6.88 -15.51
C SER A 84 2.60 -8.00 -15.92
N ASP A 85 2.06 -9.08 -16.47
CA ASP A 85 2.85 -10.25 -16.87
C ASP A 85 3.72 -9.95 -18.11
N ASP A 86 3.25 -9.06 -18.99
CA ASP A 86 4.04 -8.54 -20.15
C ASP A 86 3.77 -7.05 -20.36
N PRO A 87 4.66 -6.18 -19.88
CA PRO A 87 4.48 -4.74 -20.03
C PRO A 87 4.58 -4.26 -21.48
N ASN A 88 5.14 -5.06 -22.42
CA ASN A 88 5.29 -4.68 -23.82
C ASN A 88 3.99 -4.83 -24.61
N THR A 89 3.09 -5.72 -24.17
CA THR A 89 1.85 -6.01 -24.88
C THR A 89 0.70 -5.06 -24.51
N GLY A 90 0.86 -4.31 -23.43
CA GLY A 90 -0.15 -3.41 -22.89
C GLY A 90 -0.55 -3.81 -21.47
N LEU A 91 -0.36 -2.88 -20.54
CA LEU A 91 -0.46 -3.16 -19.09
C LEU A 91 -1.83 -3.70 -18.66
N ALA A 92 -2.91 -3.17 -19.23
CA ALA A 92 -4.26 -3.60 -18.90
C ALA A 92 -4.61 -4.99 -19.46
N LEU A 93 -4.00 -5.38 -20.59
CA LEU A 93 -4.24 -6.67 -21.24
C LEU A 93 -3.54 -7.82 -20.51
N THR A 94 -2.43 -7.53 -19.87
CA THR A 94 -1.59 -8.50 -19.16
C THR A 94 -1.65 -8.32 -17.64
N LYS A 95 -2.70 -7.62 -17.15
CA LYS A 95 -2.99 -7.45 -15.74
C LYS A 95 -3.23 -8.81 -15.08
N ASN A 96 -2.47 -9.07 -14.03
CA ASN A 96 -2.62 -10.26 -13.20
C ASN A 96 -3.25 -9.87 -11.86
N GLU A 97 -4.52 -10.22 -11.66
CA GLU A 97 -5.25 -9.86 -10.44
C GLU A 97 -4.85 -10.69 -9.23
N ASP A 98 -4.22 -11.85 -9.42
CA ASP A 98 -3.70 -12.66 -8.31
C ASP A 98 -2.39 -12.13 -7.71
N TYR A 99 -1.78 -11.18 -8.43
CA TYR A 99 -0.53 -10.55 -8.04
C TYR A 99 -0.72 -9.04 -7.95
N PHE A 100 -0.77 -8.52 -6.73
CA PHE A 100 -0.90 -7.10 -6.49
C PHE A 100 -0.09 -6.66 -5.26
N LYS A 101 0.22 -5.38 -5.20
CA LYS A 101 0.67 -4.67 -4.01
C LYS A 101 -0.44 -3.72 -3.57
N MET A 102 -0.49 -3.41 -2.29
CA MET A 102 -1.48 -2.49 -1.73
C MET A 102 -0.76 -1.42 -0.90
N TYR A 103 -1.11 -0.18 -1.15
CA TYR A 103 -0.61 1.00 -0.47
C TYR A 103 -1.77 1.76 0.15
N THR A 104 -1.55 2.49 1.23
CA THR A 104 -2.56 3.41 1.75
C THR A 104 -2.70 4.60 0.80
N SER A 105 -3.91 5.12 0.61
CA SER A 105 -4.13 6.30 -0.23
C SER A 105 -3.56 7.58 0.39
N ASP A 106 -3.38 7.60 1.71
CA ASP A 106 -2.75 8.71 2.44
C ASP A 106 -1.52 8.20 3.21
N THR A 107 -0.34 8.65 2.77
CA THR A 107 0.93 8.30 3.44
C THR A 107 1.01 8.86 4.85
N GLY A 108 0.29 9.93 5.16
CA GLY A 108 0.20 10.45 6.52
C GLY A 108 -0.48 9.46 7.47
N LEU A 109 -1.49 8.73 7.00
CA LEU A 109 -2.14 7.66 7.75
C LEU A 109 -1.26 6.41 7.83
N PHE A 110 -0.47 6.13 6.78
CA PHE A 110 0.44 4.99 6.75
C PHE A 110 1.38 4.94 7.95
N VAL A 111 1.99 6.09 8.29
CA VAL A 111 2.92 6.17 9.44
C VAL A 111 2.18 5.88 10.75
N THR A 112 1.00 6.45 10.93
CA THR A 112 0.18 6.22 12.14
C THR A 112 -0.27 4.76 12.22
N LEU A 113 -0.65 4.16 11.10
CA LEU A 113 -1.03 2.74 10.99
C LEU A 113 0.15 1.82 11.33
N ALA A 114 1.36 2.13 10.85
CA ALA A 114 2.57 1.35 11.12
C ALA A 114 2.93 1.32 12.63
N PHE A 115 2.55 2.34 13.37
CA PHE A 115 2.80 2.47 14.80
C PHE A 115 1.51 2.47 15.65
N LYS A 116 0.42 1.87 15.13
CA LYS A 116 -0.88 1.94 15.79
C LYS A 116 -0.92 1.28 17.17
N ASP A 117 -0.06 0.29 17.42
CA ASP A 117 0.06 -0.38 18.72
C ASP A 117 0.64 0.53 19.81
N ASN A 118 1.31 1.61 19.43
CA ASN A 118 1.76 2.64 20.34
C ASN A 118 0.59 3.57 20.69
N LYS A 119 0.44 3.93 21.97
CA LYS A 119 -0.61 4.86 22.40
C LYS A 119 -0.54 6.22 21.71
N ILE A 120 0.64 6.63 21.31
CA ILE A 120 0.93 7.88 20.60
C ILE A 120 2.11 7.58 19.66
N THR A 121 2.03 8.02 18.41
CA THR A 121 3.21 8.07 17.53
C THR A 121 4.07 9.21 18.02
N GLU A 122 5.17 8.92 18.71
CA GLU A 122 6.01 9.92 19.35
C GLU A 122 6.60 10.90 18.33
N ASN A 123 6.74 12.18 18.71
CA ASN A 123 7.40 13.20 17.90
C ASN A 123 8.77 12.74 17.40
N ILE A 124 9.48 11.95 18.21
CA ILE A 124 10.77 11.36 17.87
C ILE A 124 10.72 10.46 16.62
N ILE A 125 9.58 9.80 16.37
CA ILE A 125 9.39 8.97 15.17
C ILE A 125 9.26 9.87 13.93
N TYR A 126 8.47 10.93 14.03
CA TYR A 126 8.34 11.92 12.95
C TYR A 126 9.65 12.66 12.68
N ASP A 127 10.37 13.05 13.73
CA ASP A 127 11.69 13.69 13.59
C ASP A 127 12.71 12.75 12.94
N LYS A 128 12.69 11.47 13.28
CA LYS A 128 13.57 10.48 12.67
C LYS A 128 13.21 10.22 11.23
N LEU A 129 11.91 10.17 10.88
CA LEU A 129 11.42 10.06 9.51
C LEU A 129 11.89 11.25 8.67
N LEU A 130 11.70 12.46 9.17
CA LEU A 130 12.07 13.70 8.48
C LEU A 130 13.58 13.86 8.30
N ASN A 131 14.38 13.32 9.22
CA ASN A 131 15.84 13.46 9.23
C ASN A 131 16.58 12.21 8.70
N ASP A 132 15.87 11.24 8.13
CA ASP A 132 16.43 9.96 7.63
C ASP A 132 17.26 9.20 8.69
N LYS A 133 16.92 9.37 9.97
CA LYS A 133 17.62 8.79 11.12
C LYS A 133 16.93 7.56 11.73
N LEU A 134 15.87 7.08 11.11
CA LEU A 134 15.34 5.76 11.46
C LEU A 134 16.32 4.70 10.98
N SER A 135 16.75 3.84 11.89
CA SER A 135 17.59 2.66 11.58
C SER A 135 16.89 1.61 10.73
N THR A 136 15.67 1.87 10.29
CA THR A 136 14.83 1.02 9.46
C THR A 136 14.89 1.49 8.02
N ASN A 137 14.96 0.55 7.09
CA ASN A 137 14.84 0.85 5.66
C ASN A 137 13.46 1.45 5.40
N LEU A 138 13.41 2.74 5.07
CA LEU A 138 12.17 3.49 4.82
C LEU A 138 11.72 3.43 3.35
N GLY A 139 12.35 2.60 2.52
CA GLY A 139 12.02 2.45 1.12
C GLY A 139 10.51 2.29 0.91
N TYR A 140 9.86 1.47 1.72
CA TYR A 140 8.42 1.23 1.66
C TYR A 140 7.55 2.47 1.95
N VAL A 141 8.03 3.44 2.72
CA VAL A 141 7.33 4.72 2.93
C VAL A 141 7.39 5.57 1.66
N TYR A 142 8.57 5.63 1.03
CA TYR A 142 8.74 6.33 -0.25
C TYR A 142 7.91 5.68 -1.36
N GLU A 143 7.86 4.35 -1.42
CA GLU A 143 6.97 3.64 -2.36
C GLU A 143 5.51 4.06 -2.15
N ASN A 144 5.05 4.15 -0.90
CA ASN A 144 3.68 4.59 -0.60
C ASN A 144 3.44 6.04 -1.06
N VAL A 145 4.40 6.96 -0.86
CA VAL A 145 4.31 8.34 -1.37
C VAL A 145 4.22 8.36 -2.90
N ILE A 146 5.06 7.57 -3.58
CA ILE A 146 5.06 7.50 -5.05
C ILE A 146 3.73 6.95 -5.56
N ALA A 147 3.21 5.87 -4.95
CA ALA A 147 1.90 5.31 -5.28
C ALA A 147 0.80 6.38 -5.17
N GLN A 148 0.76 7.11 -4.05
CA GLN A 148 -0.20 8.19 -3.82
C GLN A 148 -0.10 9.29 -4.89
N VAL A 149 1.11 9.77 -5.17
CA VAL A 149 1.33 10.85 -6.15
C VAL A 149 0.93 10.39 -7.56
N LEU A 150 1.34 9.21 -7.98
CA LEU A 150 1.02 8.67 -9.29
C LEU A 150 -0.50 8.44 -9.44
N ARG A 151 -1.16 7.89 -8.41
CA ARG A 151 -2.62 7.67 -8.43
C ARG A 151 -3.39 8.98 -8.50
N ALA A 152 -2.93 10.02 -7.82
CA ALA A 152 -3.53 11.36 -7.87
C ALA A 152 -3.51 11.98 -9.28
N THR A 153 -2.65 11.50 -10.19
CA THR A 153 -2.67 11.90 -11.61
C THR A 153 -3.73 11.17 -12.44
N GLY A 154 -4.55 10.32 -11.83
CA GLY A 154 -5.61 9.55 -12.50
C GLY A 154 -5.10 8.32 -13.25
N LYS A 155 -3.86 7.91 -13.05
CA LYS A 155 -3.26 6.75 -13.75
C LYS A 155 -3.53 5.46 -12.98
N ASN A 156 -3.76 4.38 -13.73
CA ASN A 156 -3.70 3.03 -13.18
C ASN A 156 -2.24 2.64 -12.97
N LEU A 157 -1.97 2.01 -11.84
CA LEU A 157 -0.63 1.63 -11.44
C LEU A 157 -0.42 0.14 -11.66
N PHE A 158 0.74 -0.18 -12.20
CA PHE A 158 1.20 -1.56 -12.39
C PHE A 158 2.62 -1.69 -11.86
N TYR A 159 3.06 -2.92 -11.62
CA TYR A 159 4.44 -3.27 -11.39
C TYR A 159 4.82 -4.47 -12.27
N HIS A 160 6.12 -4.71 -12.43
CA HIS A 160 6.60 -5.84 -13.22
C HIS A 160 7.81 -6.47 -12.56
N THR A 161 7.94 -7.80 -12.69
CA THR A 161 9.08 -8.56 -12.18
C THR A 161 9.77 -9.29 -13.30
N ILE A 162 11.09 -9.15 -13.40
CA ILE A 162 11.94 -9.80 -14.40
C ILE A 162 12.76 -10.89 -13.71
N PRO A 163 12.58 -12.18 -14.07
CA PRO A 163 13.38 -13.24 -13.50
C PRO A 163 14.88 -13.04 -13.76
N TYR A 164 15.69 -13.31 -12.76
CA TYR A 164 17.14 -13.34 -12.92
C TYR A 164 17.57 -14.63 -13.62
N ALA A 165 18.53 -14.57 -14.54
CA ALA A 165 18.96 -15.72 -15.35
C ALA A 165 19.53 -16.88 -14.51
N GLU A 166 20.02 -16.63 -13.31
CA GLU A 166 20.66 -17.61 -12.43
C GLU A 166 19.95 -17.68 -11.06
N GLY A 167 18.76 -18.30 -10.98
CA GLY A 167 18.21 -18.69 -9.70
C GLY A 167 16.91 -18.03 -9.26
N LYS A 168 16.65 -18.04 -7.94
CA LYS A 168 15.39 -17.59 -7.31
C LYS A 168 15.27 -16.07 -7.14
N LYS A 169 16.14 -15.28 -7.78
CA LYS A 169 16.15 -13.82 -7.69
C LYS A 169 15.42 -13.22 -8.88
N TYR A 170 14.88 -12.02 -8.69
CA TYR A 170 14.20 -11.23 -9.73
C TYR A 170 14.55 -9.76 -9.53
N TYR A 171 14.49 -9.00 -10.62
CA TYR A 171 14.42 -7.55 -10.58
C TYR A 171 12.97 -7.14 -10.49
N GLU A 172 12.69 -6.05 -9.81
CA GLU A 172 11.37 -5.49 -9.71
C GLU A 172 11.38 -4.04 -10.21
N ILE A 173 10.37 -3.70 -10.99
CA ILE A 173 10.04 -2.33 -11.35
C ILE A 173 8.78 -2.01 -10.55
N ASP A 174 8.92 -1.22 -9.47
CA ASP A 174 7.88 -0.97 -8.50
C ASP A 174 6.65 -0.29 -9.10
N PHE A 175 6.86 0.59 -10.09
CA PHE A 175 5.76 1.28 -10.77
C PHE A 175 5.99 1.33 -12.27
N VAL A 176 4.98 0.86 -13.00
CA VAL A 176 4.88 0.97 -14.45
C VAL A 176 3.55 1.65 -14.75
N ILE A 177 3.58 2.71 -15.52
CA ILE A 177 2.38 3.49 -15.85
C ILE A 177 2.17 3.55 -17.36
N PRO A 178 0.91 3.51 -17.83
CA PRO A 178 0.61 3.73 -19.23
C PRO A 178 0.87 5.20 -19.57
N ASP A 179 1.69 5.46 -20.58
CA ASP A 179 1.80 6.75 -21.22
C ASP A 179 1.16 6.69 -22.60
N ARG A 180 0.70 7.83 -23.13
CA ARG A 180 -0.14 7.92 -24.34
C ARG A 180 0.45 7.18 -25.56
N HIS A 181 1.77 7.00 -25.60
CA HIS A 181 2.48 6.33 -26.70
C HIS A 181 3.58 5.37 -26.22
N LYS A 182 3.80 5.23 -24.92
CA LYS A 182 4.89 4.42 -24.34
C LYS A 182 4.49 3.92 -22.96
N ILE A 183 5.09 2.80 -22.58
CA ILE A 183 5.10 2.34 -21.21
C ILE A 183 6.30 3.00 -20.53
N SER A 184 6.09 3.65 -19.41
CA SER A 184 7.14 4.32 -18.63
C SER A 184 7.33 3.59 -17.32
N PRO A 185 8.58 3.19 -17.00
CA PRO A 185 8.95 2.66 -15.69
C PRO A 185 8.97 3.74 -14.63
#